data_a4d56d54744deedf3aac7361d5315af0
#
_entry.id   a4d56d54744deedf3aac7361d5315af0
#
_cell.length_a   1.000
_cell.length_b   1.000
_cell.length_c   1.000
_cell.angle_alpha   90.00
_cell.angle_beta   90.00
_cell.angle_gamma   90.00
#
_symmetry.space_group_name_H-M   'P 1'
#
loop_
_entity.id
_entity.type
_entity.pdbx_description
1 polymer ?
#
loop_
_entity_poly.entity_id
_entity_poly.type
_entity_poly.pdbx_seq_one_letter_code
_entity_poly.pdbx_strand_id
1 'polypeptide(L)'
;MRVRYRRTDVVAHAIDTLDAHGLAALSMRRLAADIGVQPAALYHHFTDKRALLSAVADELLARGRRATEVVPWDAELHLVCVELRDAMTAHRDAAALIAQVYDAGGAREPERRMADALLRGGADDELARVGARTLLRHVFAAVRDDPEAFALGLSLVLDGLRARL
;
A
#
# COMPACT_ATOMS: atom_id res chain seq x y z
N MET A 1 19.17 2.62 31.20
CA MET A 1 19.60 2.24 29.84
C MET A 1 18.62 2.90 28.86
N ARG A 2 19.03 3.88 28.05
CA ARG A 2 18.14 4.51 27.04
C ARG A 2 17.90 3.48 25.94
N VAL A 3 16.69 2.95 25.82
CA VAL A 3 16.27 2.14 24.67
C VAL A 3 16.34 3.03 23.44
N ARG A 4 17.19 2.69 22.50
CA ARG A 4 17.31 3.40 21.21
C ARG A 4 16.36 2.75 20.23
N TYR A 5 15.18 3.34 20.05
CA TYR A 5 14.22 2.90 19.03
C TYR A 5 14.78 3.13 17.63
N ARG A 6 14.66 2.12 16.78
CA ARG A 6 14.94 2.24 15.34
C ARG A 6 13.70 2.75 14.61
N ARG A 7 13.89 3.25 13.40
CA ARG A 7 12.79 3.71 12.54
C ARG A 7 11.74 2.60 12.33
N THR A 8 12.19 1.36 12.14
CA THR A 8 11.34 0.16 12.00
C THR A 8 10.52 -0.13 13.24
N ASP A 9 11.06 0.08 14.45
CA ASP A 9 10.34 -0.15 15.71
C ASP A 9 9.19 0.85 15.85
N VAL A 10 9.42 2.11 15.47
CA VAL A 10 8.38 3.15 15.47
C VAL A 10 7.27 2.84 14.47
N VAL A 11 7.61 2.35 13.27
CA VAL A 11 6.63 1.95 12.25
C VAL A 11 5.81 0.75 12.75
N ALA A 12 6.43 -0.26 13.33
CA ALA A 12 5.72 -1.42 13.90
C ALA A 12 4.73 -0.97 14.98
N HIS A 13 5.17 -0.11 15.90
CA HIS A 13 4.30 0.42 16.95
C HIS A 13 3.17 1.30 16.42
N ALA A 14 3.41 2.02 15.31
CA ALA A 14 2.37 2.80 14.63
C ALA A 14 1.30 1.88 14.02
N ILE A 15 1.67 0.71 13.51
CA ILE A 15 0.72 -0.31 13.02
C ILE A 15 -0.10 -0.88 14.18
N ASP A 16 0.53 -1.22 15.30
CA ASP A 16 -0.18 -1.67 16.51
C ASP A 16 -1.18 -0.61 17.01
N THR A 17 -0.79 0.68 16.97
CA THR A 17 -1.67 1.80 17.33
C THR A 17 -2.83 1.95 16.33
N LEU A 18 -2.57 1.75 15.03
CA LEU A 18 -3.59 1.76 13.99
C LEU A 18 -4.65 0.68 14.25
N ASP A 19 -4.23 -0.54 14.53
CA ASP A 19 -5.13 -1.66 14.81
C ASP A 19 -5.96 -1.45 16.08
N ALA A 20 -5.33 -0.99 17.15
CA ALA A 20 -5.99 -0.79 18.43
C ALA A 20 -6.94 0.43 18.43
N HIS A 21 -6.57 1.52 17.77
CA HIS A 21 -7.21 2.84 17.96
C HIS A 21 -7.63 3.54 16.66
N GLY A 22 -7.27 3.01 15.49
CA GLY A 22 -7.58 3.56 14.18
C GLY A 22 -6.67 4.73 13.75
N LEU A 23 -6.85 5.15 12.49
CA LEU A 23 -6.02 6.16 11.82
C LEU A 23 -6.04 7.54 12.52
N ALA A 24 -7.19 7.94 13.06
CA ALA A 24 -7.33 9.22 13.75
C ALA A 24 -6.43 9.32 15.01
N ALA A 25 -6.11 8.18 15.64
CA ALA A 25 -5.26 8.12 16.80
C ALA A 25 -3.77 8.24 16.49
N LEU A 26 -3.34 8.03 15.24
CA LEU A 26 -1.95 8.14 14.84
C LEU A 26 -1.48 9.61 14.90
N SER A 27 -0.65 9.92 15.90
CA SER A 27 0.02 11.22 16.03
C SER A 27 1.42 11.04 16.59
N MET A 28 2.35 11.93 16.21
CA MET A 28 3.73 11.94 16.72
C MET A 28 3.77 11.99 18.24
N ARG A 29 2.89 12.81 18.86
CA ARG A 29 2.82 12.94 20.32
C ARG A 29 2.37 11.64 20.99
N ARG A 30 1.31 11.00 20.48
CA ARG A 30 0.79 9.76 21.04
C ARG A 30 1.83 8.65 20.94
N LEU A 31 2.38 8.41 19.73
CA LEU A 31 3.40 7.38 19.54
C LEU A 31 4.60 7.57 20.43
N ALA A 32 5.08 8.81 20.59
CA ALA A 32 6.17 9.12 21.49
C ALA A 32 5.84 8.77 22.97
N ALA A 33 4.62 9.09 23.39
CA ALA A 33 4.16 8.77 24.75
C ALA A 33 4.06 7.25 24.95
N ASP A 34 3.48 6.52 23.97
CA ASP A 34 3.27 5.08 24.03
C ASP A 34 4.60 4.31 24.11
N ILE A 35 5.66 4.77 23.40
CA ILE A 35 7.00 4.14 23.44
C ILE A 35 7.93 4.76 24.51
N GLY A 36 7.44 5.72 25.30
CA GLY A 36 8.19 6.29 26.43
C GLY A 36 9.35 7.21 26.03
N VAL A 37 9.23 7.93 24.89
CA VAL A 37 10.25 8.89 24.44
C VAL A 37 9.66 10.30 24.29
N GLN A 38 10.55 11.30 24.19
CA GLN A 38 10.11 12.66 23.86
C GLN A 38 9.71 12.72 22.36
N PRO A 39 8.67 13.50 22.00
CA PRO A 39 8.27 13.68 20.59
C PRO A 39 9.43 14.09 19.68
N ALA A 40 10.37 14.90 20.17
CA ALA A 40 11.57 15.30 19.43
C ALA A 40 12.41 14.12 18.95
N ALA A 41 12.41 13.00 19.67
CA ALA A 41 13.15 11.80 19.27
C ALA A 41 12.57 11.15 17.99
N LEU A 42 11.25 11.25 17.77
CA LEU A 42 10.61 10.74 16.56
C LEU A 42 10.91 11.62 15.34
N TYR A 43 11.09 12.93 15.53
CA TYR A 43 11.44 13.85 14.45
C TYR A 43 12.84 13.61 13.87
N HIS A 44 13.71 12.87 14.58
CA HIS A 44 14.96 12.37 14.00
C HIS A 44 14.75 11.25 12.97
N HIS A 45 13.63 10.54 13.04
CA HIS A 45 13.29 9.44 12.13
C HIS A 45 12.29 9.85 11.02
N PHE A 46 11.40 10.80 11.33
CA PHE A 46 10.33 11.26 10.45
C PHE A 46 10.23 12.78 10.53
N THR A 47 10.38 13.46 9.41
CA THR A 47 10.33 14.94 9.35
C THR A 47 8.99 15.50 9.82
N ASP A 48 7.92 14.75 9.62
CA ASP A 48 6.55 15.11 9.97
C ASP A 48 5.65 13.86 10.05
N LYS A 49 4.37 14.06 10.39
CA LYS A 49 3.36 12.99 10.42
C LYS A 49 3.17 12.34 9.05
N ARG A 50 3.28 13.09 7.95
CA ARG A 50 3.12 12.57 6.59
C ARG A 50 4.21 11.55 6.26
N ALA A 51 5.47 11.85 6.62
CA ALA A 51 6.59 10.93 6.45
C ALA A 51 6.41 9.63 7.26
N LEU A 52 5.85 9.73 8.47
CA LEU A 52 5.49 8.57 9.27
C LEU A 52 4.38 7.75 8.60
N LEU A 53 3.27 8.37 8.17
CA LEU A 53 2.17 7.66 7.50
C LEU A 53 2.63 7.01 6.21
N SER A 54 3.50 7.65 5.43
CA SER A 54 4.10 7.04 4.23
C SER A 54 4.89 5.79 4.58
N ALA A 55 5.72 5.83 5.62
CA ALA A 55 6.49 4.67 6.06
C ALA A 55 5.59 3.52 6.58
N VAL A 56 4.48 3.84 7.24
CA VAL A 56 3.49 2.84 7.67
C VAL A 56 2.81 2.21 6.46
N ALA A 57 2.38 3.00 5.46
CA ALA A 57 1.77 2.48 4.25
C ALA A 57 2.73 1.58 3.46
N ASP A 58 3.99 2.01 3.29
CA ASP A 58 5.04 1.23 2.61
C ASP A 58 5.29 -0.11 3.33
N GLU A 59 5.30 -0.12 4.66
CA GLU A 59 5.46 -1.34 5.45
C GLU A 59 4.25 -2.28 5.30
N LEU A 60 3.01 -1.76 5.33
CA LEU A 60 1.80 -2.56 5.12
C LEU A 60 1.80 -3.20 3.73
N LEU A 61 2.17 -2.45 2.70
CA LEU A 61 2.30 -2.95 1.34
C LEU A 61 3.41 -4.01 1.24
N ALA A 62 4.54 -3.81 1.92
CA ALA A 62 5.64 -4.78 1.92
C ALA A 62 5.27 -6.10 2.60
N ARG A 63 4.49 -6.06 3.69
CA ARG A 63 3.98 -7.27 4.38
C ARG A 63 2.99 -8.05 3.53
N GLY A 64 2.19 -7.38 2.70
CA GLY A 64 1.25 -8.01 1.78
C GLY A 64 1.92 -8.69 0.60
N ARG A 65 3.20 -8.40 0.31
CA ARG A 65 3.92 -8.97 -0.83
C ARG A 65 4.18 -10.45 -0.66
N ARG A 66 3.92 -11.19 -1.72
CA ARG A 66 4.27 -12.62 -1.83
C ARG A 66 5.60 -12.76 -2.56
N ALA A 67 6.49 -13.60 -2.04
CA ALA A 67 7.68 -14.00 -2.77
C ALA A 67 7.23 -14.84 -3.97
N THR A 68 7.50 -14.35 -5.19
CA THR A 68 7.13 -15.05 -6.41
C THR A 68 8.35 -15.19 -7.31
N GLU A 69 8.42 -16.32 -8.01
CA GLU A 69 9.28 -16.46 -9.18
C GLU A 69 8.79 -15.51 -10.29
N VAL A 70 9.57 -15.39 -11.35
CA VAL A 70 9.17 -14.56 -12.52
C VAL A 70 7.90 -15.17 -13.11
N VAL A 71 6.82 -14.41 -13.08
CA VAL A 71 5.52 -14.82 -13.63
C VAL A 71 5.20 -14.02 -14.90
N PRO A 72 4.31 -14.52 -15.78
CA PRO A 72 3.81 -13.76 -16.92
C PRO A 72 3.23 -12.40 -16.48
N TRP A 73 3.32 -11.41 -17.34
CA TRP A 73 2.94 -10.04 -17.05
C TRP A 73 1.49 -9.89 -16.54
N ASP A 74 0.56 -10.63 -17.11
CA ASP A 74 -0.86 -10.60 -16.72
C ASP A 74 -1.12 -11.28 -15.37
N ALA A 75 -0.39 -12.36 -15.08
CA ALA A 75 -0.40 -13.00 -13.77
C ALA A 75 0.19 -12.06 -12.68
N GLU A 76 1.21 -11.28 -13.02
CA GLU A 76 1.76 -10.27 -12.09
C GLU A 76 0.77 -9.14 -11.83
N LEU A 77 0.04 -8.66 -12.83
CA LEU A 77 -1.03 -7.67 -12.63
C LEU A 77 -2.09 -8.17 -11.64
N HIS A 78 -2.56 -9.40 -11.85
CA HIS A 78 -3.50 -10.04 -10.94
C HIS A 78 -2.93 -10.13 -9.52
N LEU A 79 -1.69 -10.60 -9.38
CA LEU A 79 -1.02 -10.76 -8.09
C LEU A 79 -0.91 -9.41 -7.36
N VAL A 80 -0.45 -8.35 -8.03
CA VAL A 80 -0.30 -7.03 -7.41
C VAL A 80 -1.64 -6.46 -6.93
N CYS A 81 -2.73 -6.70 -7.69
CA CYS A 81 -4.07 -6.28 -7.27
C CYS A 81 -4.54 -7.02 -6.00
N VAL A 82 -4.29 -8.33 -5.93
CA VAL A 82 -4.64 -9.14 -4.75
C VAL A 82 -3.79 -8.73 -3.55
N GLU A 83 -2.46 -8.60 -3.71
CA GLU A 83 -1.55 -8.14 -2.64
C GLU A 83 -1.96 -6.78 -2.09
N LEU A 84 -2.33 -5.83 -2.97
CA LEU A 84 -2.79 -4.50 -2.56
C LEU A 84 -4.09 -4.60 -1.76
N ARG A 85 -5.08 -5.37 -2.23
CA ARG A 85 -6.33 -5.58 -1.51
C ARG A 85 -6.08 -6.23 -0.15
N ASP A 86 -5.25 -7.25 -0.09
CA ASP A 86 -4.88 -7.94 1.16
C ASP A 86 -4.25 -6.95 2.15
N ALA A 87 -3.30 -6.12 1.71
CA ALA A 87 -2.67 -5.09 2.55
C ALA A 87 -3.69 -4.06 3.07
N MET A 88 -4.68 -3.68 2.24
CA MET A 88 -5.74 -2.72 2.60
C MET A 88 -6.78 -3.30 3.57
N THR A 89 -6.91 -4.62 3.64
CA THR A 89 -7.92 -5.30 4.49
C THR A 89 -7.34 -5.96 5.73
N ALA A 90 -6.02 -6.17 5.77
CA ALA A 90 -5.34 -6.88 6.86
C ALA A 90 -5.33 -6.13 8.20
N HIS A 91 -5.41 -4.79 8.17
CA HIS A 91 -5.33 -3.93 9.35
C HIS A 91 -6.46 -2.92 9.39
N ARG A 92 -6.85 -2.52 10.60
CA ARG A 92 -7.86 -1.48 10.80
C ARG A 92 -7.44 -0.20 10.09
N ASP A 93 -8.36 0.43 9.36
CA ASP A 93 -8.17 1.69 8.62
C ASP A 93 -7.00 1.69 7.60
N ALA A 94 -6.38 0.52 7.30
CA ALA A 94 -5.28 0.42 6.34
C ALA A 94 -5.68 0.94 4.96
N ALA A 95 -6.89 0.63 4.49
CA ALA A 95 -7.40 1.13 3.22
C ALA A 95 -7.41 2.67 3.16
N ALA A 96 -7.92 3.31 4.23
CA ALA A 96 -7.97 4.78 4.31
C ALA A 96 -6.56 5.40 4.38
N LEU A 97 -5.66 4.77 5.14
CA LEU A 97 -4.27 5.22 5.27
C LEU A 97 -3.52 5.10 3.93
N ILE A 98 -3.60 3.96 3.25
CA ILE A 98 -2.93 3.73 1.95
C ILE A 98 -3.49 4.70 0.90
N ALA A 99 -4.81 4.89 0.83
CA ALA A 99 -5.42 5.84 -0.10
C ALA A 99 -4.97 7.29 0.18
N GLN A 100 -4.98 7.72 1.43
CA GLN A 100 -4.51 9.06 1.83
C GLN A 100 -3.04 9.29 1.46
N VAL A 101 -2.18 8.30 1.68
CA VAL A 101 -0.76 8.37 1.33
C VAL A 101 -0.57 8.40 -0.18
N TYR A 102 -1.36 7.60 -0.92
CA TYR A 102 -1.34 7.59 -2.38
C TYR A 102 -1.74 8.95 -2.97
N ASP A 103 -2.81 9.56 -2.49
CA ASP A 103 -3.27 10.89 -2.94
C ASP A 103 -2.23 11.98 -2.66
N ALA A 104 -1.46 11.81 -1.58
CA ALA A 104 -0.34 12.69 -1.24
C ALA A 104 0.96 12.41 -2.03
N GLY A 105 0.95 11.44 -2.96
CA GLY A 105 2.09 11.11 -3.83
C GLY A 105 3.01 9.99 -3.33
N GLY A 106 2.67 9.34 -2.19
CA GLY A 106 3.36 8.15 -1.67
C GLY A 106 2.72 6.83 -2.10
N ALA A 107 3.15 5.70 -1.53
CA ALA A 107 2.62 4.35 -1.76
C ALA A 107 2.53 3.96 -3.25
N ARG A 108 3.53 4.37 -4.06
CA ARG A 108 3.52 4.21 -5.53
C ARG A 108 4.02 2.85 -6.03
N GLU A 109 4.49 2.01 -5.15
CA GLU A 109 5.09 0.73 -5.54
C GLU A 109 4.12 -0.17 -6.32
N PRO A 110 2.84 -0.36 -5.90
CA PRO A 110 1.90 -1.18 -6.67
C PRO A 110 1.64 -0.61 -8.08
N GLU A 111 1.42 0.71 -8.22
CA GLU A 111 1.21 1.37 -9.52
C GLU A 111 2.41 1.16 -10.44
N ARG A 112 3.63 1.32 -9.91
CA ARG A 112 4.85 1.12 -10.69
C ARG A 112 4.99 -0.33 -11.15
N ARG A 113 4.80 -1.32 -10.27
CA ARG A 113 4.85 -2.74 -10.64
C ARG A 113 3.84 -3.10 -11.74
N MET A 114 2.61 -2.58 -11.64
CA MET A 114 1.59 -2.79 -12.67
C MET A 114 2.01 -2.18 -14.01
N ALA A 115 2.56 -0.95 -14.01
CA ALA A 115 3.05 -0.32 -15.24
C ALA A 115 4.23 -1.10 -15.85
N ASP A 116 5.20 -1.51 -15.03
CA ASP A 116 6.34 -2.32 -15.48
C ASP A 116 5.89 -3.67 -16.05
N ALA A 117 4.88 -4.32 -15.47
CA ALA A 117 4.30 -5.55 -15.99
C ALA A 117 3.64 -5.34 -17.36
N LEU A 118 2.87 -4.27 -17.53
CA LEU A 118 2.23 -3.91 -18.81
C LEU A 118 3.27 -3.62 -19.91
N LEU A 119 4.34 -2.88 -19.59
CA LEU A 119 5.46 -2.65 -20.52
C LEU A 119 6.10 -3.96 -20.96
N ARG A 120 6.33 -4.91 -20.05
CA ARG A 120 6.83 -6.26 -20.40
C ARG A 120 5.86 -7.04 -21.27
N GLY A 121 4.54 -6.79 -21.14
CA GLY A 121 3.49 -7.37 -21.96
C GLY A 121 3.38 -6.78 -23.36
N GLY A 122 4.15 -5.71 -23.68
CA GLY A 122 4.13 -5.04 -24.98
C GLY A 122 3.31 -3.75 -25.03
N ALA A 123 2.79 -3.27 -23.90
CA ALA A 123 2.12 -1.97 -23.84
C ALA A 123 3.09 -0.83 -24.16
N ASP A 124 2.59 0.22 -24.81
CA ASP A 124 3.28 1.51 -24.85
C ASP A 124 3.16 2.24 -23.50
N ASP A 125 3.89 3.32 -23.34
CA ASP A 125 3.95 4.11 -22.09
C ASP A 125 2.57 4.63 -21.67
N GLU A 126 1.71 5.01 -22.62
CA GLU A 126 0.39 5.52 -22.34
C GLU A 126 -0.54 4.42 -21.83
N LEU A 127 -0.59 3.29 -22.52
CA LEU A 127 -1.39 2.13 -22.11
C LEU A 127 -0.91 1.58 -20.78
N ALA A 128 0.40 1.50 -20.53
CA ALA A 128 0.97 1.07 -19.26
C ALA A 128 0.54 1.99 -18.11
N ARG A 129 0.65 3.30 -18.29
CA ARG A 129 0.25 4.31 -17.29
C ARG A 129 -1.25 4.29 -17.02
N VAL A 130 -2.08 4.26 -18.06
CA VAL A 130 -3.55 4.27 -17.93
C VAL A 130 -4.05 2.95 -17.36
N GLY A 131 -3.51 1.82 -17.84
CA GLY A 131 -3.85 0.47 -17.37
C GLY A 131 -3.54 0.28 -15.89
N ALA A 132 -2.33 0.65 -15.46
CA ALA A 132 -1.94 0.59 -14.04
C ALA A 132 -2.86 1.41 -13.14
N ARG A 133 -3.21 2.63 -13.55
CA ARG A 133 -4.15 3.47 -12.80
C ARG A 133 -5.57 2.92 -12.78
N THR A 134 -6.01 2.29 -13.86
CA THR A 134 -7.34 1.67 -13.93
C THR A 134 -7.43 0.49 -12.97
N LEU A 135 -6.43 -0.38 -12.95
CA LEU A 135 -6.33 -1.48 -11.98
C LEU A 135 -6.30 -0.96 -10.54
N LEU A 136 -5.47 0.03 -10.26
CA LEU A 136 -5.38 0.61 -8.93
C LEU A 136 -6.71 1.20 -8.45
N ARG A 137 -7.42 1.94 -9.32
CA ARG A 137 -8.75 2.50 -9.02
C ARG A 137 -9.78 1.40 -8.77
N HIS A 138 -9.72 0.30 -9.53
CA HIS A 138 -10.58 -0.85 -9.28
C HIS A 138 -10.34 -1.39 -7.87
N VAL A 139 -9.08 -1.64 -7.47
CA VAL A 139 -8.77 -2.15 -6.13
C VAL A 139 -9.25 -1.19 -5.04
N PHE A 140 -9.01 0.11 -5.17
CA PHE A 140 -9.45 1.10 -4.17
C PHE A 140 -10.97 1.18 -4.05
N ALA A 141 -11.69 1.12 -5.17
CA ALA A 141 -13.15 1.18 -5.18
C ALA A 141 -13.77 -0.11 -4.63
N ALA A 142 -13.23 -1.26 -5.03
CA ALA A 142 -13.77 -2.58 -4.74
C ALA A 142 -13.15 -3.26 -3.50
N VAL A 143 -12.37 -2.52 -2.68
CA VAL A 143 -11.65 -3.09 -1.52
C VAL A 143 -12.58 -3.76 -0.50
N ARG A 144 -13.82 -3.27 -0.39
CA ARG A 144 -14.84 -3.78 0.55
C ARG A 144 -15.87 -4.70 -0.09
N ASP A 145 -15.79 -4.93 -1.40
CA ASP A 145 -16.67 -5.85 -2.10
C ASP A 145 -16.41 -7.29 -1.63
N ASP A 146 -17.38 -8.16 -1.81
CA ASP A 146 -17.15 -9.58 -1.59
C ASP A 146 -16.06 -10.10 -2.55
N PRO A 147 -15.38 -11.23 -2.21
CA PRO A 147 -14.27 -11.72 -3.01
C PRO A 147 -14.64 -12.06 -4.46
N GLU A 148 -15.86 -12.53 -4.71
CA GLU A 148 -16.32 -12.92 -6.05
C GLU A 148 -16.55 -11.69 -6.93
N ALA A 149 -17.22 -10.66 -6.40
CA ALA A 149 -17.43 -9.39 -7.10
C ALA A 149 -16.11 -8.69 -7.41
N PHE A 150 -15.17 -8.68 -6.45
CA PHE A 150 -13.83 -8.14 -6.68
C PHE A 150 -13.10 -8.90 -7.80
N ALA A 151 -13.10 -10.24 -7.75
CA ALA A 151 -12.41 -11.08 -8.74
C ALA A 151 -13.02 -10.91 -10.13
N LEU A 152 -14.36 -10.85 -10.24
CA LEU A 152 -15.04 -10.61 -11.50
C LEU A 152 -14.68 -9.23 -12.08
N GLY A 153 -14.75 -8.18 -11.29
CA GLY A 153 -14.36 -6.83 -11.73
C GLY A 153 -12.90 -6.76 -12.17
N LEU A 154 -12.00 -7.41 -11.43
CA LEU A 154 -10.60 -7.49 -11.80
C LEU A 154 -10.39 -8.23 -13.13
N SER A 155 -11.08 -9.37 -13.34
CA SER A 155 -10.98 -10.13 -14.61
C SER A 155 -11.45 -9.31 -15.81
N LEU A 156 -12.54 -8.55 -15.67
CA LEU A 156 -13.03 -7.67 -16.74
C LEU A 156 -11.99 -6.61 -17.14
N VAL A 157 -11.29 -6.02 -16.18
CA VAL A 157 -10.21 -5.05 -16.47
C VAL A 157 -9.03 -5.73 -17.14
N LEU A 158 -8.60 -6.90 -16.62
CA LEU A 158 -7.48 -7.67 -17.20
C LEU A 158 -7.76 -8.14 -18.62
N ASP A 159 -8.97 -8.64 -18.90
CA ASP A 159 -9.38 -9.06 -20.24
C ASP A 159 -9.41 -7.88 -21.23
N GLY A 160 -9.86 -6.71 -20.77
CA GLY A 160 -9.79 -5.48 -21.54
C GLY A 160 -8.36 -5.03 -21.86
N LEU A 161 -7.41 -5.27 -20.96
CA LEU A 161 -5.98 -5.01 -21.20
C LEU A 161 -5.36 -6.03 -22.14
N ARG A 162 -5.63 -7.34 -21.94
CA ARG A 162 -5.16 -8.41 -22.85
C ARG A 162 -5.60 -8.21 -24.29
N ALA A 163 -6.83 -7.71 -24.49
CA ALA A 163 -7.36 -7.47 -25.84
C ALA A 163 -6.66 -6.29 -26.57
N ARG A 164 -5.79 -5.54 -25.90
CA ARG A 164 -5.04 -4.40 -26.46
C ARG A 164 -3.55 -4.66 -26.63
N LEU A 165 -3.08 -5.79 -26.14
CA LEU A 165 -1.69 -6.27 -26.24
C LEU A 165 -1.57 -7.48 -27.14
#